data_c2c43b0abb24544b840f0375dcf9c1d9
#
_entry.id   c2c43b0abb24544b840f0375dcf9c1d9
#
_cell.length_a   1.000
_cell.length_b   1.000
_cell.length_c   1.000
_cell.angle_alpha   90.00
_cell.angle_beta   90.00
_cell.angle_gamma   90.00
#
_symmetry.space_group_name_H-M   'P 1'
#
loop_
_entity.id
_entity.type
_entity.pdbx_description
1 polymer ?
#
loop_
_entity_poly.entity_id
_entity_poly.type
_entity_poly.pdbx_seq_one_letter_code
_entity_poly.pdbx_strand_id
1 'polypeptide(L)'
;MRIIGGNFKGKKILDPQDKQTRPLKDLTKESIFNVLKHSNKFSINIENSIILDLFSGVGSFGLECLSRGAKYVTFIENYNGVLPILKKNLSNLETEAKYQIINENILNKIDFKKIVNKCDIIFLDPPYKEKKLQIIINRIYKHKILSNNGIVINNRNKKAKQQFT
;
A
#
# COMPACT_ATOMS: atom_id res chain seq x y z
N MET A 1 -0.17 8.45 13.99
CA MET A 1 0.79 8.20 12.87
C MET A 1 1.09 9.48 12.14
N ARG A 2 2.18 9.52 11.41
CA ARG A 2 2.60 10.68 10.62
C ARG A 2 3.34 10.26 9.35
N ILE A 3 3.43 11.16 8.40
CA ILE A 3 4.31 11.01 7.23
C ILE A 3 5.75 11.26 7.67
N ILE A 4 6.67 10.36 7.35
CA ILE A 4 8.04 10.38 7.83
C ILE A 4 9.06 10.90 6.81
N GLY A 5 8.70 11.00 5.55
CA GLY A 5 9.57 11.53 4.50
C GLY A 5 8.83 12.27 3.39
N GLY A 6 9.58 12.82 2.45
CA GLY A 6 9.04 13.52 1.29
C GLY A 6 8.50 14.92 1.58
N ASN A 7 7.70 15.44 0.65
CA ASN A 7 7.20 16.82 0.66
C ASN A 7 6.24 17.12 1.81
N PHE A 8 5.57 16.10 2.33
CA PHE A 8 4.58 16.22 3.41
C PHE A 8 5.09 15.66 4.75
N LYS A 9 6.41 15.54 4.91
CA LYS A 9 7.03 15.07 6.16
C LYS A 9 6.47 15.79 7.38
N GLY A 10 6.12 15.02 8.40
CA GLY A 10 5.57 15.52 9.67
C GLY A 10 4.05 15.69 9.68
N LYS A 11 3.39 15.61 8.53
CA LYS A 11 1.93 15.72 8.46
C LYS A 11 1.27 14.54 9.16
N LYS A 12 0.28 14.81 10.00
CA LYS A 12 -0.43 13.79 10.77
C LYS A 12 -1.30 12.92 9.87
N ILE A 13 -1.30 11.64 10.12
CA ILE A 13 -2.22 10.66 9.56
C ILE A 13 -3.19 10.25 10.66
N LEU A 14 -4.50 10.38 10.40
CA LEU A 14 -5.53 9.97 11.34
C LEU A 14 -5.50 8.46 11.53
N ASP A 15 -5.58 8.04 12.78
CA ASP A 15 -5.58 6.64 13.16
C ASP A 15 -6.96 5.97 12.96
N PRO A 16 -7.02 4.64 12.84
CA PRO A 16 -8.28 3.91 12.90
C PRO A 16 -9.00 4.18 14.22
N GLN A 17 -10.33 4.25 14.18
CA GLN A 17 -11.15 4.47 15.38
C GLN A 17 -11.47 3.19 16.14
N ASP A 18 -11.24 2.04 15.55
CA ASP A 18 -11.49 0.73 16.14
C ASP A 18 -10.25 -0.17 16.06
N LYS A 19 -10.40 -1.40 16.57
CA LYS A 19 -9.31 -2.38 16.62
C LYS A 19 -9.27 -3.33 15.41
N GLN A 20 -10.18 -3.19 14.46
CA GLN A 20 -10.25 -4.08 13.30
C GLN A 20 -9.18 -3.75 12.26
N THR A 21 -8.82 -2.48 12.16
CA THR A 21 -7.76 -2.03 11.28
C THR A 21 -6.48 -1.89 12.07
N ARG A 22 -5.45 -2.65 11.67
CA ARG A 22 -4.12 -2.54 12.26
C ARG A 22 -3.36 -1.38 11.63
N PRO A 23 -2.89 -0.39 12.41
CA PRO A 23 -2.07 0.69 11.87
C PRO A 23 -0.67 0.19 11.46
N LEU A 24 -0.17 0.68 10.33
CA LEU A 24 1.23 0.53 9.95
C LEU A 24 2.07 1.49 10.78
N LYS A 25 2.82 0.94 11.73
CA LYS A 25 3.63 1.74 12.66
C LYS A 25 4.71 2.53 11.93
N ASP A 26 5.03 3.73 12.41
CA ASP A 26 6.04 4.61 11.84
C ASP A 26 7.40 3.92 11.69
N LEU A 27 7.82 3.14 12.68
CA LEU A 27 9.08 2.39 12.64
C LEU A 27 9.11 1.32 11.54
N THR A 28 8.01 0.59 11.36
CA THR A 28 7.89 -0.40 10.28
C THR A 28 7.92 0.28 8.90
N LYS A 29 7.20 1.38 8.78
CA LYS A 29 7.17 2.19 7.57
C LYS A 29 8.57 2.73 7.21
N GLU A 30 9.26 3.30 8.17
CA GLU A 30 10.65 3.75 8.01
C GLU A 30 11.58 2.63 7.52
N SER A 31 11.48 1.45 8.11
CA SER A 31 12.27 0.28 7.70
C SER A 31 11.99 -0.13 6.26
N ILE A 32 10.73 -0.13 5.82
CA ILE A 32 10.35 -0.45 4.44
C ILE A 32 10.98 0.54 3.47
N PHE A 33 10.83 1.84 3.73
CA PHE A 33 11.34 2.88 2.83
C PHE A 33 12.86 2.96 2.82
N ASN A 34 13.53 2.65 3.93
CA ASN A 34 14.98 2.53 3.97
C ASN A 34 15.49 1.36 3.10
N VAL A 35 14.82 0.20 3.14
CA VAL A 35 15.14 -0.93 2.25
C VAL A 35 14.95 -0.55 0.80
N LEU A 36 13.85 0.11 0.44
CA LEU A 36 13.59 0.55 -0.93
C LEU A 36 14.63 1.54 -1.43
N LYS A 37 15.10 2.45 -0.59
CA LYS A 37 16.06 3.48 -0.95
C LYS A 37 17.50 2.95 -1.10
N HIS A 38 17.90 2.02 -0.24
CA HIS A 38 19.31 1.61 -0.09
C HIS A 38 19.62 0.20 -0.60
N SER A 39 18.61 -0.58 -1.00
CA SER A 39 18.85 -1.92 -1.52
C SER A 39 19.38 -1.89 -2.94
N ASN A 40 20.50 -2.58 -3.18
CA ASN A 40 21.03 -2.80 -4.51
C ASN A 40 20.27 -3.88 -5.32
N LYS A 41 19.29 -4.52 -4.68
CA LYS A 41 18.49 -5.60 -5.31
C LYS A 41 17.35 -5.07 -6.18
N PHE A 42 16.95 -3.81 -6.00
CA PHE A 42 15.82 -3.22 -6.67
C PHE A 42 16.24 -1.96 -7.43
N SER A 43 15.79 -1.84 -8.67
CA SER A 43 15.97 -0.63 -9.49
C SER A 43 14.73 0.28 -9.44
N ILE A 44 14.08 0.37 -8.26
CA ILE A 44 12.84 1.11 -8.10
C ILE A 44 13.10 2.41 -7.38
N ASN A 45 12.65 3.50 -8.00
CA ASN A 45 12.53 4.80 -7.38
C ASN A 45 11.05 5.08 -7.11
N ILE A 46 10.71 5.52 -5.89
CA ILE A 46 9.32 5.88 -5.55
C ILE A 46 8.87 7.09 -6.34
N GLU A 47 9.77 8.05 -6.56
CA GLU A 47 9.48 9.19 -7.42
C GLU A 47 9.07 8.75 -8.82
N ASN A 48 7.95 9.27 -9.29
CA ASN A 48 7.32 8.92 -10.57
C ASN A 48 6.82 7.47 -10.69
N SER A 49 6.81 6.69 -9.61
CA SER A 49 6.32 5.31 -9.61
C SER A 49 4.78 5.22 -9.51
N ILE A 50 4.27 4.09 -9.96
CA ILE A 50 2.85 3.71 -9.85
C ILE A 50 2.71 2.66 -8.76
N ILE A 51 1.88 2.95 -7.77
CA ILE A 51 1.75 2.18 -6.53
C ILE A 51 0.35 1.58 -6.43
N LEU A 52 0.29 0.33 -5.98
CA LEU A 52 -0.94 -0.33 -5.55
C LEU A 52 -0.83 -0.69 -4.06
N ASP A 53 -1.69 -0.08 -3.26
CA ASP A 53 -1.77 -0.31 -1.81
C ASP A 53 -2.98 -1.19 -1.51
N LEU A 54 -2.72 -2.48 -1.35
CA LEU A 54 -3.74 -3.50 -1.06
C LEU A 54 -3.94 -3.61 0.46
N PHE A 55 -5.19 -3.65 0.89
CA PHE A 55 -5.56 -3.55 2.31
C PHE A 55 -5.08 -2.25 2.93
N SER A 56 -5.37 -1.14 2.26
CA SER A 56 -4.73 0.15 2.55
C SER A 56 -5.07 0.73 3.93
N GLY A 57 -6.16 0.31 4.56
CA GLY A 57 -6.56 0.81 5.87
C GLY A 57 -6.73 2.33 5.84
N VAL A 58 -6.05 3.04 6.72
CA VAL A 58 -6.03 4.52 6.76
C VAL A 58 -5.16 5.15 5.68
N GLY A 59 -4.47 4.33 4.88
CA GLY A 59 -3.65 4.76 3.74
C GLY A 59 -2.20 5.10 4.06
N SER A 60 -1.68 4.69 5.20
CA SER A 60 -0.35 5.10 5.68
C SER A 60 0.78 4.86 4.67
N PHE A 61 0.82 3.70 4.02
CA PHE A 61 1.84 3.38 3.03
C PHE A 61 1.68 4.23 1.76
N GLY A 62 0.49 4.25 1.18
CA GLY A 62 0.22 5.00 -0.06
C GLY A 62 0.40 6.51 0.12
N LEU A 63 -0.01 7.07 1.27
CA LEU A 63 0.23 8.48 1.61
C LEU A 63 1.72 8.80 1.69
N GLU A 64 2.51 7.92 2.26
CA GLU A 64 3.97 8.05 2.30
C GLU A 64 4.56 8.04 0.88
N CYS A 65 4.06 7.17 -0.01
CA CYS A 65 4.48 7.13 -1.41
C CYS A 65 4.13 8.44 -2.14
N LEU A 66 2.92 8.97 -1.94
CA LEU A 66 2.52 10.27 -2.49
C LEU A 66 3.45 11.38 -2.01
N SER A 67 3.77 11.40 -0.72
CA SER A 67 4.70 12.37 -0.14
C SER A 67 6.10 12.30 -0.75
N ARG A 68 6.53 11.12 -1.17
CA ARG A 68 7.85 10.87 -1.77
C ARG A 68 7.85 10.95 -3.30
N GLY A 69 6.78 11.47 -3.88
CA GLY A 69 6.71 11.79 -5.31
C GLY A 69 6.18 10.69 -6.22
N ALA A 70 5.46 9.70 -5.69
CA ALA A 70 4.77 8.71 -6.52
C ALA A 70 3.84 9.41 -7.53
N LYS A 71 3.83 8.89 -8.76
CA LYS A 71 3.01 9.45 -9.84
C LYS A 71 1.54 9.18 -9.66
N TYR A 72 1.21 7.98 -9.20
CA TYR A 72 -0.16 7.52 -9.02
C TYR A 72 -0.23 6.44 -7.93
N VAL A 73 -1.22 6.52 -7.06
CA VAL A 73 -1.48 5.51 -6.03
C VAL A 73 -2.92 5.03 -6.11
N THR A 74 -3.10 3.73 -6.22
CA THR A 74 -4.40 3.07 -6.09
C THR A 74 -4.51 2.46 -4.70
N PHE A 75 -5.50 2.90 -3.93
CA PHE A 75 -5.84 2.35 -2.62
C PHE A 75 -7.00 1.38 -2.78
N ILE A 76 -6.84 0.16 -2.28
CA ILE A 76 -7.93 -0.82 -2.22
C ILE A 76 -8.27 -1.10 -0.77
N GLU A 77 -9.50 -0.78 -0.38
CA GLU A 77 -10.03 -0.96 0.95
C GLU A 77 -11.54 -1.08 0.88
N ASN A 78 -12.13 -2.00 1.63
CA ASN A 78 -13.57 -2.19 1.65
C ASN A 78 -14.21 -2.13 3.04
N TYR A 79 -13.41 -1.94 4.07
CA TYR A 79 -13.95 -1.84 5.42
C TYR A 79 -14.57 -0.45 5.67
N ASN A 80 -15.88 -0.42 5.88
CA ASN A 80 -16.63 0.81 6.05
C ASN A 80 -16.19 1.65 7.27
N GLY A 81 -15.63 1.01 8.30
CA GLY A 81 -15.14 1.69 9.48
C GLY A 81 -13.87 2.51 9.24
N VAL A 82 -13.13 2.24 8.18
CA VAL A 82 -11.87 2.92 7.89
C VAL A 82 -11.91 3.77 6.62
N LEU A 83 -12.81 3.48 5.68
CA LEU A 83 -12.92 4.23 4.42
C LEU A 83 -13.09 5.75 4.59
N PRO A 84 -13.93 6.25 5.52
CA PRO A 84 -14.05 7.69 5.74
C PRO A 84 -12.73 8.32 6.24
N ILE A 85 -11.97 7.58 7.04
CA ILE A 85 -10.67 8.03 7.56
C ILE A 85 -9.63 8.08 6.44
N LEU A 86 -9.58 7.07 5.58
CA LEU A 86 -8.73 7.05 4.39
C LEU A 86 -9.01 8.25 3.48
N LYS A 87 -10.28 8.51 3.19
CA LYS A 87 -10.70 9.65 2.37
C LYS A 87 -10.30 10.97 3.00
N LYS A 88 -10.46 11.12 4.31
CA LYS A 88 -10.06 12.33 5.03
C LYS A 88 -8.55 12.53 5.05
N ASN A 89 -7.78 11.48 5.25
CA ASN A 89 -6.32 11.54 5.19
C ASN A 89 -5.84 12.01 3.82
N LEU A 90 -6.42 11.49 2.75
CA LEU A 90 -6.09 11.91 1.37
C LEU A 90 -6.49 13.37 1.11
N SER A 91 -7.68 13.77 1.53
CA SER A 91 -8.13 15.15 1.42
C SER A 91 -7.22 16.12 2.19
N ASN A 92 -6.78 15.75 3.40
CA ASN A 92 -5.90 16.57 4.23
C ASN A 92 -4.49 16.72 3.63
N LEU A 93 -4.08 15.83 2.74
CA LEU A 93 -2.77 15.91 2.11
C LEU A 93 -2.64 17.09 1.15
N GLU A 94 -3.76 17.52 0.55
CA GLU A 94 -3.80 18.63 -0.41
C GLU A 94 -2.76 18.47 -1.53
N THR A 95 -2.61 17.24 -2.02
CA THR A 95 -1.64 16.91 -3.07
C THR A 95 -2.25 17.09 -4.46
N GLU A 96 -1.44 17.53 -5.42
CA GLU A 96 -1.78 17.47 -6.84
C GLU A 96 -1.55 16.08 -7.44
N ALA A 97 -0.89 15.19 -6.73
CA ALA A 97 -0.66 13.82 -7.16
C ALA A 97 -1.98 13.07 -7.33
N LYS A 98 -2.04 12.25 -8.36
CA LYS A 98 -3.25 11.49 -8.70
C LYS A 98 -3.35 10.21 -7.87
N TYR A 99 -4.56 9.93 -7.42
CA TYR A 99 -4.89 8.69 -6.72
C TYR A 99 -6.32 8.26 -7.02
N GLN A 100 -6.61 7.00 -6.73
CA GLN A 100 -7.98 6.48 -6.68
C GLN A 100 -8.17 5.58 -5.48
N ILE A 101 -9.43 5.47 -5.02
CA ILE A 101 -9.85 4.51 -4.01
C ILE A 101 -10.80 3.52 -4.68
N ILE A 102 -10.48 2.23 -4.58
CA ILE A 102 -11.35 1.14 -5.03
C ILE A 102 -11.93 0.48 -3.79
N ASN A 103 -13.25 0.63 -3.61
CA ASN A 103 -14.01 -0.01 -2.53
C ASN A 103 -14.45 -1.40 -2.97
N GLU A 104 -13.53 -2.35 -2.97
CA GLU A 104 -13.78 -3.75 -3.33
C GLU A 104 -13.08 -4.70 -2.38
N ASN A 105 -13.68 -5.88 -2.21
CA ASN A 105 -13.08 -6.95 -1.43
C ASN A 105 -12.02 -7.68 -2.28
N ILE A 106 -10.76 -7.53 -1.87
CA ILE A 106 -9.60 -8.14 -2.52
C ILE A 106 -9.72 -9.67 -2.62
N LEU A 107 -10.37 -10.29 -1.64
CA LEU A 107 -10.46 -11.74 -1.51
C LEU A 107 -11.48 -12.36 -2.46
N ASN A 108 -12.55 -11.64 -2.78
CA ASN A 108 -13.68 -12.18 -3.53
C ASN A 108 -13.62 -11.84 -5.02
N LYS A 109 -13.54 -10.57 -5.36
CA LYS A 109 -13.55 -10.10 -6.75
C LYS A 109 -12.92 -8.72 -6.87
N ILE A 110 -11.60 -8.65 -6.97
CA ILE A 110 -11.03 -7.45 -7.56
C ILE A 110 -11.19 -7.54 -9.08
N ASP A 111 -11.81 -6.51 -9.63
CA ASP A 111 -11.68 -6.27 -11.06
C ASP A 111 -10.36 -5.54 -11.33
N PHE A 112 -9.32 -6.32 -11.66
CA PHE A 112 -8.01 -5.76 -12.00
C PHE A 112 -8.02 -4.82 -13.21
N LYS A 113 -9.11 -4.81 -14.02
CA LYS A 113 -9.28 -3.84 -15.10
C LYS A 113 -9.47 -2.41 -14.60
N LYS A 114 -9.88 -2.23 -13.35
CA LYS A 114 -9.96 -0.92 -12.70
C LYS A 114 -8.60 -0.34 -12.35
N ILE A 115 -7.56 -1.15 -12.33
CA ILE A 115 -6.18 -0.71 -12.12
C ILE A 115 -5.65 -0.21 -13.46
N VAL A 116 -5.52 1.09 -13.58
CA VAL A 116 -5.33 1.80 -14.86
C VAL A 116 -3.99 1.48 -15.53
N ASN A 117 -2.94 1.20 -14.74
CA ASN A 117 -1.58 1.00 -15.23
C ASN A 117 -0.90 -0.17 -14.53
N LYS A 118 0.17 -0.69 -15.15
CA LYS A 118 1.07 -1.59 -14.46
C LYS A 118 1.74 -0.89 -13.28
N CYS A 119 1.82 -1.60 -12.15
CA CYS A 119 2.32 -1.05 -10.89
C CYS A 119 3.81 -1.37 -10.71
N ASP A 120 4.56 -0.40 -10.26
CA ASP A 120 5.98 -0.56 -9.93
C ASP A 120 6.15 -1.16 -8.53
N ILE A 121 5.27 -0.81 -7.61
CA ILE A 121 5.23 -1.36 -6.25
C ILE A 121 3.80 -1.77 -5.92
N ILE A 122 3.64 -3.01 -5.48
CA ILE A 122 2.40 -3.54 -4.92
C ILE A 122 2.65 -3.86 -3.45
N PHE A 123 1.96 -3.15 -2.57
CA PHE A 123 2.07 -3.33 -1.13
C PHE A 123 0.90 -4.15 -0.60
N LEU A 124 1.21 -5.16 0.21
CA LEU A 124 0.27 -6.08 0.83
C LEU A 124 0.42 -6.03 2.35
N ASP A 125 -0.59 -5.53 3.03
CA ASP A 125 -0.67 -5.58 4.50
C ASP A 125 -1.98 -6.25 4.95
N PRO A 126 -2.14 -7.56 4.67
CA PRO A 126 -3.37 -8.27 4.94
C PRO A 126 -3.64 -8.43 6.44
N PRO A 127 -4.90 -8.62 6.87
CA PRO A 127 -5.23 -8.99 8.23
C PRO A 127 -4.48 -10.26 8.66
N TYR A 128 -4.11 -10.36 9.94
CA TYR A 128 -3.29 -11.46 10.49
C TYR A 128 -3.75 -12.88 10.16
N LYS A 129 -5.05 -13.07 9.96
CA LYS A 129 -5.65 -14.38 9.70
C LYS A 129 -5.83 -14.68 8.21
N GLU A 130 -5.24 -13.85 7.34
CA GLU A 130 -5.46 -14.03 5.91
C GLU A 130 -4.69 -15.24 5.38
N LYS A 131 -5.44 -16.29 5.09
CA LYS A 131 -4.91 -17.53 4.50
C LYS A 131 -4.87 -17.50 2.96
N LYS A 132 -5.54 -16.51 2.34
CA LYS A 132 -5.71 -16.44 0.88
C LYS A 132 -4.67 -15.57 0.18
N LEU A 133 -3.59 -15.20 0.88
CA LEU A 133 -2.56 -14.33 0.33
C LEU A 133 -1.95 -14.89 -0.96
N GLN A 134 -1.70 -16.21 -1.01
CA GLN A 134 -1.15 -16.85 -2.21
C GLN A 134 -2.09 -16.70 -3.42
N ILE A 135 -3.40 -16.75 -3.19
CA ILE A 135 -4.41 -16.54 -4.25
C ILE A 135 -4.30 -15.13 -4.79
N ILE A 136 -4.12 -14.14 -3.93
CA ILE A 136 -3.97 -12.73 -4.33
C ILE A 136 -2.70 -12.55 -5.16
N ILE A 137 -1.57 -13.07 -4.69
CA ILE A 137 -0.29 -13.01 -5.40
C ILE A 137 -0.41 -13.68 -6.77
N ASN A 138 -1.02 -14.86 -6.85
CA ASN A 138 -1.22 -15.56 -8.12
C ASN A 138 -2.08 -14.74 -9.09
N ARG A 139 -3.10 -14.04 -8.61
CA ARG A 139 -3.94 -13.16 -9.44
C ARG A 139 -3.15 -11.94 -9.94
N ILE A 140 -2.30 -11.35 -9.10
CA ILE A 140 -1.41 -10.25 -9.49
C ILE A 140 -0.56 -10.64 -10.70
N TYR A 141 0.07 -11.80 -10.64
CA TYR A 141 0.88 -12.30 -11.75
C TYR A 141 0.05 -12.71 -12.98
N LYS A 142 -1.07 -13.39 -12.77
CA LYS A 142 -1.97 -13.81 -13.86
C LYS A 142 -2.48 -12.63 -14.67
N HIS A 143 -2.86 -11.55 -14.02
CA HIS A 143 -3.39 -10.35 -14.67
C HIS A 143 -2.30 -9.36 -15.12
N LYS A 144 -1.03 -9.70 -14.90
CA LYS A 144 0.14 -8.91 -15.36
C LYS A 144 0.09 -7.44 -14.94
N ILE A 145 -0.38 -7.19 -13.71
CA ILE A 145 -0.49 -5.82 -13.17
C ILE A 145 0.83 -5.28 -12.62
N LEU A 146 1.83 -6.13 -12.42
CA LEU A 146 3.16 -5.72 -12.01
C LEU A 146 4.00 -5.33 -13.24
N SER A 147 4.70 -4.20 -13.17
CA SER A 147 5.66 -3.78 -14.21
C SER A 147 6.87 -4.74 -14.27
N ASN A 148 7.66 -4.69 -15.36
CA ASN A 148 8.76 -5.63 -15.58
C ASN A 148 9.78 -5.66 -14.43
N ASN A 149 10.10 -4.51 -13.86
CA ASN A 149 11.01 -4.38 -12.70
C ASN A 149 10.25 -4.15 -11.40
N GLY A 150 8.94 -4.36 -11.42
CA GLY A 150 8.08 -4.13 -10.28
C GLY A 150 8.31 -5.13 -9.15
N ILE A 151 8.01 -4.71 -7.93
CA ILE A 151 8.13 -5.53 -6.73
C ILE A 151 6.83 -5.63 -5.96
N VAL A 152 6.68 -6.74 -5.27
CA VAL A 152 5.60 -6.98 -4.30
C VAL A 152 6.20 -6.96 -2.91
N ILE A 153 5.70 -6.06 -2.06
CA ILE A 153 6.07 -5.96 -0.66
C ILE A 153 4.96 -6.56 0.18
N ASN A 154 5.28 -7.59 0.94
CA ASN A 154 4.34 -8.23 1.85
C ASN A 154 4.75 -7.96 3.30
N ASN A 155 3.94 -7.15 4.00
CA ASN A 155 4.15 -6.85 5.41
C ASN A 155 3.48 -7.93 6.28
N ARG A 156 4.26 -8.95 6.67
CA ARG A 156 3.82 -10.01 7.57
C ARG A 156 4.49 -9.90 8.93
N ASN A 157 3.73 -10.20 9.97
CA ASN A 157 4.30 -10.35 11.31
C ASN A 157 5.22 -11.59 11.35
N LYS A 158 6.44 -11.42 11.86
CA LYS A 158 7.49 -12.46 11.91
C LYS A 158 7.12 -13.74 12.69
N LYS A 159 5.95 -13.78 13.35
CA LYS A 159 5.48 -14.96 14.07
C LYS A 159 4.87 -16.06 13.19
N ALA A 160 4.61 -15.80 11.94
CA ALA A 160 4.19 -16.79 10.96
C ALA A 160 5.38 -17.17 10.07
N LYS A 161 6.24 -18.06 10.53
CA LYS A 161 7.21 -18.74 9.69
C LYS A 161 6.45 -19.59 8.66
N GLN A 162 6.30 -19.09 7.44
CA GLN A 162 6.11 -19.92 6.27
C GLN A 162 7.34 -19.71 5.38
N GLN A 163 8.13 -20.76 5.26
CA GLN A 163 9.15 -20.88 4.23
C GLN A 163 8.42 -20.90 2.89
N PHE A 164 8.71 -19.92 2.06
CA PHE A 164 8.46 -20.02 0.63
C PHE A 164 9.72 -20.59 0.00
N THR A 165 9.65 -21.84 -0.35
CA THR A 165 10.55 -22.43 -1.35
C THR A 165 9.95 -22.18 -2.72
#